data_ec6a46adfd5b20cf38f7c311e422a7d7
#
_entry.id   ec6a46adfd5b20cf38f7c311e422a7d7
#
_cell.length_a   1.000
_cell.length_b   1.000
_cell.length_c   1.000
_cell.angle_alpha   90.00
_cell.angle_beta   90.00
_cell.angle_gamma   90.00
#
_symmetry.space_group_name_H-M   'P 1'
#
loop_
_entity.id
_entity.type
_entity.pdbx_description
1 polymer ?
#
loop_
_entity_poly.entity_id
_entity_poly.type
_entity_poly.pdbx_seq_one_letter_code
_entity_poly.pdbx_strand_id
1 'polypeptide(L)' 'KYVIKYKLNGERRFEFAQLQSGSEEEARAALEKIHGDADDVITEIKASKAL' A
#
# COMPACT_ATOMS: atom_id res chain seq x y z
N LYS A 1 12.40 -3.09 4.54
CA LYS A 1 11.13 -2.63 5.10
C LYS A 1 10.70 -1.33 4.44
N TYR A 2 9.47 -1.28 4.01
CA TYR A 2 8.95 -0.11 3.33
C TYR A 2 7.68 0.37 4.01
N VAL A 3 7.44 1.67 3.93
CA VAL A 3 6.16 2.24 4.33
C VAL A 3 5.36 2.52 3.06
N ILE A 4 4.14 2.06 3.03
CA ILE A 4 3.23 2.28 1.92
C ILE A 4 2.20 3.31 2.35
N LYS A 5 2.19 4.44 1.66
CA LYS A 5 1.19 5.49 1.88
C LYS A 5 0.14 5.40 0.79
N TYR A 6 -1.10 5.42 1.19
CA TYR A 6 -2.20 5.25 0.24
C TYR A 6 -3.45 5.91 0.76
N LYS A 7 -4.45 6.01 -0.09
CA LYS A 7 -5.79 6.43 0.32
C LYS A 7 -6.73 5.25 0.18
N LEU A 8 -7.44 4.96 1.24
CA LEU A 8 -8.44 3.91 1.26
C LEU A 8 -9.80 4.56 1.39
N ASN A 9 -10.61 4.46 0.35
CA ASN A 9 -11.93 5.08 0.30
C ASN A 9 -11.88 6.57 0.62
N GLY A 10 -10.83 7.25 0.13
CA GLY A 10 -10.64 8.67 0.37
C GLY A 10 -9.96 9.04 1.67
N GLU A 11 -9.64 8.08 2.50
CA GLU A 11 -8.93 8.32 3.75
C GLU A 11 -7.45 8.01 3.62
N ARG A 12 -6.61 8.89 4.14
CA ARG A 12 -5.18 8.65 4.14
C ARG A 12 -4.82 7.57 5.15
N ARG A 13 -4.07 6.59 4.68
CA ARG A 13 -3.59 5.51 5.53
C ARG A 13 -2.16 5.16 5.15
N PHE A 14 -1.51 4.41 6.01
CA PHE A 14 -0.19 3.89 5.71
C PHE A 14 -0.01 2.53 6.35
N GLU A 15 0.85 1.72 5.75
CA GLU A 15 1.15 0.39 6.23
C GLU A 15 2.64 0.12 6.05
N PHE A 16 3.19 -0.70 6.94
CA PHE A 16 4.57 -1.17 6.79
C PHE A 16 4.53 -2.54 6.14
N ALA A 17 5.38 -2.74 5.16
CA ALA A 17 5.45 -4.00 4.47
C ALA A 17 6.86 -4.28 3.98
N GLN A 18 7.19 -5.56 3.81
CA GLN A 18 8.46 -5.95 3.21
C GLN A 18 8.27 -6.10 1.71
N LEU A 19 8.97 -5.27 0.97
CA LEU A 19 8.92 -5.29 -0.49
C LEU A 19 10.33 -5.58 -1.01
N GLN A 20 10.42 -6.22 -2.15
CA GLN A 20 11.72 -6.54 -2.73
C GLN A 20 12.34 -5.32 -3.41
N SER A 21 11.58 -4.64 -4.22
CA SER A 21 12.09 -3.48 -4.97
C SER A 21 11.41 -2.17 -4.59
N GLY A 22 10.36 -2.23 -3.78
CA GLY A 22 9.64 -1.03 -3.38
C GLY A 22 8.85 -0.39 -4.49
N SER A 23 8.45 -1.16 -5.49
CA SER A 23 7.66 -0.63 -6.61
C SER A 23 6.20 -0.46 -6.21
N GLU A 24 5.51 0.40 -6.95
CA GLU A 24 4.07 0.58 -6.74
C GLU A 24 3.29 -0.70 -6.93
N GLU A 25 3.71 -1.53 -7.87
CA GLU A 25 3.03 -2.81 -8.12
C GLU A 25 3.12 -3.72 -6.91
N GLU A 26 4.29 -3.79 -6.30
CA GLU A 26 4.45 -4.59 -5.09
C GLU A 26 3.62 -4.02 -3.94
N ALA A 27 3.62 -2.70 -3.81
CA ALA A 27 2.86 -2.04 -2.77
C ALA A 27 1.36 -2.32 -2.94
N ARG A 28 0.88 -2.22 -4.16
CA ARG A 28 -0.53 -2.51 -4.46
C ARG A 28 -0.87 -3.95 -4.13
N ALA A 29 -0.03 -4.89 -4.52
CA ALA A 29 -0.27 -6.29 -4.23
C ALA A 29 -0.32 -6.55 -2.72
N ALA A 30 0.57 -5.91 -1.97
CA ALA A 30 0.57 -6.04 -0.53
C ALA A 30 -0.71 -5.47 0.09
N LEU A 31 -1.16 -4.32 -0.40
CA LEU A 31 -2.38 -3.70 0.10
C LEU A 31 -3.62 -4.53 -0.25
N GLU A 32 -3.64 -5.14 -1.42
CA GLU A 32 -4.76 -5.98 -1.81
C GLU A 32 -4.89 -7.21 -0.92
N LYS A 33 -3.79 -7.70 -0.39
CA LYS A 33 -3.84 -8.82 0.55
C LYS A 33 -4.42 -8.39 1.90
N ILE A 34 -4.19 -7.17 2.29
CA ILE A 34 -4.68 -6.64 3.57
C ILE A 34 -6.12 -6.17 3.43
N HIS A 35 -6.42 -5.49 2.33
CA HIS A 35 -7.72 -4.89 2.08
C HIS A 35 -8.36 -5.50 0.83
N GLY A 36 -8.52 -6.81 0.83
CA GLY A 36 -8.97 -7.53 -0.36
C GLY A 36 -10.44 -7.41 -0.67
N ASP A 37 -11.18 -6.55 -0.01
CA ASP A 37 -12.61 -6.42 -0.26
C ASP A 37 -12.89 -5.67 -1.55
N ALA A 38 -13.89 -6.16 -2.30
CA ALA A 38 -14.24 -5.58 -3.58
C ALA A 38 -14.73 -4.14 -3.49
N ASP A 39 -15.22 -3.75 -2.33
CA ASP A 39 -15.75 -2.40 -2.13
C ASP A 39 -14.70 -1.37 -1.76
N ASP A 40 -13.49 -1.83 -1.45
CA ASP A 40 -12.42 -0.92 -1.07
C ASP A 40 -11.77 -0.29 -2.30
N VAL A 41 -11.65 1.03 -2.27
CA VAL A 41 -10.97 1.77 -3.34
C VAL A 41 -9.66 2.29 -2.80
N ILE A 42 -8.56 1.76 -3.34
CA ILE A 42 -7.22 2.16 -2.94
C ILE A 42 -6.62 3.03 -4.03
N THR A 43 -6.23 4.24 -3.65
CA THR A 43 -5.67 5.21 -4.59
C THR A 43 -4.40 5.84 -4.02
N GLU A 44 -3.68 6.55 -4.87
CA GLU A 44 -2.47 7.31 -4.49
C GLU A 44 -1.47 6.48 -3.72
N ILE A 45 -1.17 5.30 -4.24
CA ILE A 45 -0.24 4.39 -3.60
C ILE A 45 1.20 4.88 -3.79
N LYS A 46 1.93 5.00 -2.70
CA LYS A 46 3.35 5.35 -2.73
C LYS A 46 4.10 4.48 -1.74
N ALA A 47 5.21 3.95 -2.17
CA ALA A 47 6.08 3.16 -1.31
C ALA A 47 7.38 3.91 -1.09
N SER A 48 7.80 3.99 0.17
CA SER A 48 9.06 4.62 0.56
C SER A 48 9.83 3.70 1.46
N LYS A 49 11.15 3.78 1.37
CA LYS A 49 11.99 2.95 2.21
C LYS A 49 11.87 3.39 3.67
N ALA A 50 11.63 2.44 4.54
CA ALA A 50 11.55 2.68 5.98
C ALA A 50 12.62 1.84 6.67
N LEU A 51 13.26 2.41 7.64
CA LEU A 51 14.31 1.69 8.39
C LEU A 51 13.73 0.88 9.53
#